data_357b869c8fbd67aa6be9de1759e86545
#
_entry.id   357b869c8fbd67aa6be9de1759e86545
#
_cell.length_a   1.000
_cell.length_b   1.000
_cell.length_c   1.000
_cell.angle_alpha   90.00
_cell.angle_beta   90.00
_cell.angle_gamma   90.00
#
_symmetry.space_group_name_H-M   'P 1'
#
loop_
_entity.id
_entity.type
_entity.pdbx_description
1 polymer ?
#
loop_
_entity_poly.entity_id
_entity_poly.type
_entity_poly.pdbx_seq_one_letter_code
_entity_poly.pdbx_strand_id
1 'polypeptide(L)'
;MTQSGYAYAYGAGTIINAISTWKGAAFGIDLKTEAEVTLTDSRKIQGYMEYEGDTRLIERCVELTLLRFGSKTGAKVATTSQIPVASGLKSSSAAANATVLATLDALGEKLEPLEAIKIGVQAALDSKVTITGAFDDACASMLGGFVVTDNKKMEIINRVERDSEVLILAPEKKVFSSGTNVTRSRLIGRWVEMAYKEAAAGNYEKAMTLNGFLYCAALGFSTEPIMVALVAGIEGVSLSGTGPAYTALGTPELLDKLEPVWSRMGGKVIRTRVNNTGVAPCL
;
A
#
# COMPACT_ATOMS: atom_id res chain seq x y z
N MET A 1 15.03 -31.82 -3.31
CA MET A 1 15.43 -30.70 -2.43
C MET A 1 14.25 -29.73 -2.39
N THR A 2 13.77 -29.36 -1.22
CA THR A 2 12.75 -28.34 -1.06
C THR A 2 13.35 -27.00 -1.48
N GLN A 3 12.81 -26.40 -2.55
CA GLN A 3 13.21 -25.06 -2.98
C GLN A 3 12.42 -24.03 -2.15
N SER A 4 13.13 -23.14 -1.47
CA SER A 4 12.55 -22.04 -0.71
C SER A 4 13.03 -20.70 -1.26
N GLY A 5 12.20 -19.71 -1.21
CA GLY A 5 12.50 -18.35 -1.60
C GLY A 5 12.03 -17.36 -0.54
N TYR A 6 12.71 -16.22 -0.44
CA TYR A 6 12.44 -15.14 0.49
C TYR A 6 12.44 -13.80 -0.22
N ALA A 7 11.50 -12.96 0.14
CA ALA A 7 11.47 -11.59 -0.31
C ALA A 7 10.73 -10.69 0.68
N TYR A 8 10.85 -9.39 0.47
CA TYR A 8 10.09 -8.39 1.21
C TYR A 8 9.54 -7.33 0.26
N ALA A 9 8.54 -6.60 0.72
CA ALA A 9 8.06 -5.39 0.06
C ALA A 9 7.65 -4.34 1.10
N TYR A 10 7.52 -3.11 0.66
CA TYR A 10 7.30 -1.98 1.54
C TYR A 10 5.82 -1.60 1.63
N GLY A 11 5.43 -0.95 2.73
CA GLY A 11 4.15 -0.27 2.84
C GLY A 11 4.11 0.99 1.99
N ALA A 12 2.94 1.62 1.95
CA ALA A 12 2.77 2.89 1.26
C ALA A 12 1.76 3.80 1.97
N GLY A 13 1.92 5.10 1.76
CA GLY A 13 0.95 6.13 2.13
C GLY A 13 0.19 6.63 0.90
N THR A 14 -1.04 7.12 1.10
CA THR A 14 -1.89 7.60 0.01
C THR A 14 -1.68 9.09 -0.25
N ILE A 15 -1.47 9.44 -1.51
CA ILE A 15 -1.59 10.82 -2.01
C ILE A 15 -2.99 11.02 -2.58
N ILE A 16 -3.41 10.17 -3.52
CA ILE A 16 -4.74 10.15 -4.13
C ILE A 16 -5.33 8.75 -4.03
N ASN A 17 -6.51 8.63 -3.47
CA ASN A 17 -7.22 7.36 -3.39
C ASN A 17 -7.98 7.09 -4.69
N ALA A 18 -7.71 5.96 -5.32
CA ALA A 18 -8.23 5.60 -6.64
C ALA A 18 -9.69 5.12 -6.65
N ILE A 19 -10.35 4.94 -5.51
CA ILE A 19 -11.69 4.32 -5.42
C ILE A 19 -12.74 5.05 -6.26
N SER A 20 -12.69 6.39 -6.31
CA SER A 20 -13.70 7.19 -7.00
C SER A 20 -13.44 7.35 -8.50
N THR A 21 -12.19 7.33 -8.94
CA THR A 21 -11.79 7.72 -10.31
C THR A 21 -10.97 6.68 -11.05
N TRP A 22 -10.51 5.63 -10.40
CA TRP A 22 -9.50 4.68 -10.90
C TRP A 22 -8.13 5.31 -11.15
N LYS A 23 -7.94 6.55 -10.75
CA LYS A 23 -6.68 7.26 -10.82
C LYS A 23 -6.15 7.43 -9.41
N GLY A 24 -4.94 6.98 -9.17
CA GLY A 24 -4.34 6.92 -7.85
C GLY A 24 -2.96 7.55 -7.80
N ALA A 25 -2.55 7.87 -6.58
CA ALA A 25 -1.17 8.22 -6.30
C ALA A 25 -0.82 7.81 -4.86
N ALA A 26 0.38 7.25 -4.71
CA ALA A 26 0.88 6.78 -3.43
C ALA A 26 2.39 7.03 -3.31
N PHE A 27 2.92 6.95 -2.10
CA PHE A 27 4.35 7.00 -1.84
C PHE A 27 4.78 5.83 -0.98
N GLY A 28 5.96 5.26 -1.27
CA GLY A 28 6.54 4.17 -0.49
C GLY A 28 6.95 4.62 0.91
N ILE A 29 6.77 3.77 1.94
CA ILE A 29 7.23 4.02 3.32
C ILE A 29 8.17 2.91 3.77
N ASP A 30 9.13 3.25 4.64
CA ASP A 30 10.14 2.31 5.13
C ASP A 30 9.61 1.44 6.30
N LEU A 31 8.52 0.71 6.01
CA LEU A 31 7.94 -0.37 6.83
C LEU A 31 7.75 -1.58 5.93
N LYS A 32 8.18 -2.77 6.36
CA LYS A 32 8.25 -3.96 5.52
C LYS A 32 7.18 -5.00 5.84
N THR A 33 6.78 -5.74 4.81
CA THR A 33 6.20 -7.08 4.91
C THR A 33 7.16 -8.05 4.26
N GLU A 34 7.45 -9.14 4.93
CA GLU A 34 8.34 -10.22 4.49
C GLU A 34 7.49 -11.43 4.12
N ALA A 35 7.95 -12.20 3.15
CA ALA A 35 7.34 -13.45 2.74
C ALA A 35 8.40 -14.54 2.54
N GLU A 36 8.08 -15.74 2.99
CA GLU A 36 8.84 -16.97 2.74
C GLU A 36 7.93 -17.96 2.03
N VAL A 37 8.41 -18.54 0.92
CA VAL A 37 7.70 -19.53 0.14
C VAL A 37 8.55 -20.79 0.03
N THR A 38 7.97 -21.94 0.40
CA THR A 38 8.60 -23.25 0.25
C THR A 38 7.77 -24.10 -0.71
N LEU A 39 8.34 -24.47 -1.85
CA LEU A 39 7.69 -25.36 -2.81
C LEU A 39 7.55 -26.78 -2.23
N THR A 40 6.45 -27.45 -2.57
CA THR A 40 6.11 -28.79 -2.08
C THR A 40 5.71 -29.71 -3.22
N ASP A 41 5.90 -31.02 -3.04
CA ASP A 41 5.49 -32.05 -4.02
C ASP A 41 3.94 -32.18 -4.07
N SER A 42 3.23 -31.73 -3.04
CA SER A 42 1.77 -31.67 -3.05
C SER A 42 1.30 -30.51 -3.94
N ARG A 43 0.15 -30.63 -4.60
CA ARG A 43 -0.42 -29.53 -5.39
C ARG A 43 -1.14 -28.48 -4.54
N LYS A 44 -1.15 -28.63 -3.22
CA LYS A 44 -1.86 -27.75 -2.30
C LYS A 44 -1.02 -26.54 -1.97
N ILE A 45 -1.63 -25.35 -1.98
CA ILE A 45 -1.04 -24.11 -1.49
C ILE A 45 -1.63 -23.85 -0.10
N GLN A 46 -0.79 -23.49 0.88
CA GLN A 46 -1.16 -23.21 2.25
C GLN A 46 -0.51 -21.93 2.72
N GLY A 47 -1.36 -20.97 3.12
CA GLY A 47 -0.93 -19.67 3.66
C GLY A 47 -0.85 -19.68 5.18
N TYR A 48 0.09 -18.92 5.71
CA TYR A 48 0.29 -18.66 7.13
C TYR A 48 0.57 -17.17 7.34
N MET A 49 0.01 -16.61 8.39
CA MET A 49 0.24 -15.22 8.78
C MET A 49 0.57 -15.18 10.28
N GLU A 50 1.37 -14.21 10.69
CA GLU A 50 1.74 -14.02 12.10
C GLU A 50 0.52 -13.73 13.00
N TYR A 51 -0.54 -13.18 12.42
CA TYR A 51 -1.82 -12.92 13.10
C TYR A 51 -2.95 -13.73 12.44
N GLU A 52 -3.99 -14.00 13.17
CA GLU A 52 -5.18 -14.65 12.64
C GLU A 52 -5.83 -13.78 11.54
N GLY A 53 -5.91 -14.30 10.33
CA GLY A 53 -6.36 -13.54 9.16
C GLY A 53 -6.63 -14.41 7.94
N ASP A 54 -7.09 -13.77 6.87
CA ASP A 54 -7.44 -14.41 5.61
C ASP A 54 -6.22 -14.56 4.71
N THR A 55 -5.79 -15.80 4.46
CA THR A 55 -4.60 -16.15 3.67
C THR A 55 -4.86 -16.20 2.17
N ARG A 56 -6.11 -16.06 1.70
CA ARG A 56 -6.47 -16.21 0.26
C ARG A 56 -5.65 -15.34 -0.67
N LEU A 57 -5.29 -14.12 -0.24
CA LEU A 57 -4.46 -13.23 -1.06
C LEU A 57 -3.09 -13.81 -1.34
N ILE A 58 -2.36 -14.21 -0.29
CA ILE A 58 -1.00 -14.74 -0.43
C ILE A 58 -0.99 -16.10 -1.14
N GLU A 59 -1.98 -16.94 -0.88
CA GLU A 59 -2.17 -18.21 -1.58
C GLU A 59 -2.42 -17.99 -3.08
N ARG A 60 -3.27 -17.00 -3.42
CA ARG A 60 -3.56 -16.65 -4.82
C ARG A 60 -2.35 -16.04 -5.54
N CYS A 61 -1.52 -15.24 -4.85
CA CYS A 61 -0.26 -14.74 -5.39
C CYS A 61 0.68 -15.91 -5.79
N VAL A 62 0.84 -16.88 -4.90
CA VAL A 62 1.64 -18.09 -5.19
C VAL A 62 1.06 -18.83 -6.39
N GLU A 63 -0.25 -19.10 -6.40
CA GLU A 63 -0.93 -19.84 -7.47
C GLU A 63 -0.73 -19.16 -8.83
N LEU A 64 -0.97 -17.87 -8.94
CA LEU A 64 -0.81 -17.14 -10.21
C LEU A 64 0.65 -17.10 -10.66
N THR A 65 1.59 -16.99 -9.73
CA THR A 65 3.03 -17.02 -10.06
C THR A 65 3.44 -18.40 -10.55
N LEU A 66 3.04 -19.49 -9.88
CA LEU A 66 3.29 -20.86 -10.34
C LEU A 66 2.69 -21.13 -11.73
N LEU A 67 1.45 -20.70 -11.96
CA LEU A 67 0.77 -20.83 -13.25
C LEU A 67 1.49 -20.08 -14.38
N ARG A 68 2.05 -18.90 -14.10
CA ARG A 68 2.80 -18.09 -15.09
C ARG A 68 4.00 -18.83 -15.66
N PHE A 69 4.62 -19.69 -14.85
CA PHE A 69 5.78 -20.52 -15.24
C PHE A 69 5.44 -22.00 -15.51
N GLY A 70 4.16 -22.34 -15.58
CA GLY A 70 3.71 -23.70 -15.88
C GLY A 70 4.05 -24.72 -14.79
N SER A 71 4.41 -24.27 -13.58
CA SER A 71 4.71 -25.16 -12.46
C SER A 71 3.43 -25.81 -11.92
N LYS A 72 3.52 -27.09 -11.61
CA LYS A 72 2.42 -27.91 -11.06
C LYS A 72 2.64 -28.27 -9.58
N THR A 73 3.65 -27.69 -8.94
CA THR A 73 3.94 -27.86 -7.52
C THR A 73 2.91 -27.13 -6.67
N GLY A 74 2.80 -27.48 -5.39
CA GLY A 74 2.17 -26.61 -4.39
C GLY A 74 3.23 -25.86 -3.61
N ALA A 75 2.77 -25.11 -2.59
CA ALA A 75 3.68 -24.37 -1.74
C ALA A 75 3.10 -24.13 -0.34
N LYS A 76 3.99 -23.84 0.60
CA LYS A 76 3.68 -23.18 1.86
C LYS A 76 4.19 -21.75 1.77
N VAL A 77 3.36 -20.79 2.14
CA VAL A 77 3.74 -19.37 2.16
C VAL A 77 3.46 -18.79 3.54
N ALA A 78 4.45 -18.12 4.12
CA ALA A 78 4.33 -17.42 5.40
C ALA A 78 4.66 -15.95 5.23
N THR A 79 3.90 -15.07 5.91
CA THR A 79 4.16 -13.61 5.88
C THR A 79 4.21 -13.04 7.28
N THR A 80 5.16 -12.11 7.51
CA THR A 80 5.29 -11.28 8.71
C THR A 80 5.29 -9.80 8.31
N SER A 81 4.78 -8.91 9.16
CA SER A 81 4.61 -7.50 8.75
C SER A 81 4.87 -6.52 9.89
N GLN A 82 5.67 -5.50 9.61
CA GLN A 82 5.82 -4.30 10.45
C GLN A 82 4.67 -3.31 10.25
N ILE A 83 3.92 -3.46 9.15
CA ILE A 83 2.84 -2.54 8.77
C ILE A 83 1.59 -2.88 9.58
N PRO A 84 1.00 -1.92 10.32
CA PRO A 84 -0.25 -2.15 11.03
C PRO A 84 -1.36 -2.64 10.09
N VAL A 85 -1.97 -3.77 10.45
CA VAL A 85 -2.99 -4.42 9.62
C VAL A 85 -4.28 -3.62 9.62
N ALA A 86 -4.96 -3.54 8.45
CA ALA A 86 -6.22 -2.84 8.25
C ALA A 86 -6.18 -1.36 8.70
N SER A 87 -5.03 -0.73 8.56
CA SER A 87 -4.79 0.67 8.90
C SER A 87 -4.87 1.62 7.70
N GLY A 88 -4.89 1.10 6.47
CA GLY A 88 -4.79 1.90 5.25
C GLY A 88 -3.35 2.14 4.77
N LEU A 89 -2.34 1.51 5.40
CA LEU A 89 -0.91 1.63 5.04
C LEU A 89 -0.44 0.56 4.03
N LYS A 90 -1.39 -0.02 3.28
CA LYS A 90 -1.15 -0.89 2.13
C LYS A 90 -0.47 -2.23 2.47
N SER A 91 -0.74 -2.77 3.67
CA SER A 91 -0.21 -4.07 4.09
C SER A 91 -0.57 -5.20 3.11
N SER A 92 -1.75 -5.17 2.49
CA SER A 92 -2.16 -6.17 1.48
C SER A 92 -1.32 -6.08 0.20
N SER A 93 -1.01 -4.88 -0.29
CA SER A 93 -0.16 -4.69 -1.47
C SER A 93 1.27 -5.13 -1.18
N ALA A 94 1.80 -4.80 0.01
CA ALA A 94 3.11 -5.26 0.45
C ALA A 94 3.17 -6.79 0.57
N ALA A 95 2.16 -7.43 1.15
CA ALA A 95 2.07 -8.89 1.26
C ALA A 95 2.00 -9.56 -0.12
N ALA A 96 1.19 -9.01 -1.04
CA ALA A 96 1.09 -9.54 -2.41
C ALA A 96 2.44 -9.44 -3.14
N ASN A 97 3.08 -8.27 -3.12
CA ASN A 97 4.37 -8.06 -3.77
C ASN A 97 5.45 -8.97 -3.18
N ALA A 98 5.58 -9.01 -1.84
CA ALA A 98 6.56 -9.88 -1.17
C ALA A 98 6.34 -11.36 -1.52
N THR A 99 5.07 -11.81 -1.55
CA THR A 99 4.74 -13.20 -1.89
C THR A 99 5.06 -13.55 -3.34
N VAL A 100 4.74 -12.67 -4.29
CA VAL A 100 5.09 -12.89 -5.71
C VAL A 100 6.60 -13.01 -5.86
N LEU A 101 7.36 -12.09 -5.26
CA LEU A 101 8.82 -12.09 -5.33
C LEU A 101 9.44 -13.33 -4.65
N ALA A 102 8.95 -13.72 -3.46
CA ALA A 102 9.41 -14.92 -2.77
C ALA A 102 9.10 -16.20 -3.56
N THR A 103 7.98 -16.22 -4.29
CA THR A 103 7.63 -17.35 -5.17
C THR A 103 8.57 -17.42 -6.38
N LEU A 104 8.91 -16.26 -6.96
CA LEU A 104 9.90 -16.18 -8.05
C LEU A 104 11.27 -16.67 -7.59
N ASP A 105 11.71 -16.23 -6.40
CA ASP A 105 12.97 -16.66 -5.81
C ASP A 105 12.99 -18.19 -5.57
N ALA A 106 11.89 -18.76 -5.03
CA ALA A 106 11.75 -20.20 -4.84
C ALA A 106 11.78 -21.00 -6.15
N LEU A 107 11.31 -20.40 -7.25
CA LEU A 107 11.35 -21.01 -8.59
C LEU A 107 12.72 -20.84 -9.28
N GLY A 108 13.57 -19.92 -8.80
CA GLY A 108 14.77 -19.48 -9.52
C GLY A 108 14.46 -18.67 -10.78
N GLU A 109 13.29 -18.02 -10.82
CA GLU A 109 12.77 -17.28 -11.96
C GLU A 109 12.76 -15.77 -11.70
N LYS A 110 12.70 -14.98 -12.77
CA LYS A 110 12.69 -13.52 -12.70
C LYS A 110 11.58 -12.94 -13.57
N LEU A 111 11.03 -11.81 -13.13
CA LEU A 111 10.09 -10.98 -13.89
C LEU A 111 10.49 -9.51 -13.79
N GLU A 112 10.15 -8.76 -14.83
CA GLU A 112 10.16 -7.30 -14.72
C GLU A 112 9.23 -6.84 -13.58
N PRO A 113 9.62 -5.82 -12.79
CA PRO A 113 8.85 -5.39 -11.63
C PRO A 113 7.38 -5.12 -11.93
N LEU A 114 7.06 -4.52 -13.08
CA LEU A 114 5.69 -4.22 -13.47
C LEU A 114 4.87 -5.49 -13.72
N GLU A 115 5.46 -6.55 -14.25
CA GLU A 115 4.78 -7.84 -14.46
C GLU A 115 4.53 -8.54 -13.11
N ALA A 116 5.47 -8.50 -12.19
CA ALA A 116 5.29 -9.01 -10.83
C ALA A 116 4.17 -8.25 -10.09
N ILE A 117 4.14 -6.91 -10.18
CA ILE A 117 3.06 -6.08 -9.64
C ILE A 117 1.70 -6.51 -10.19
N LYS A 118 1.57 -6.72 -11.49
CA LYS A 118 0.30 -7.13 -12.13
C LYS A 118 -0.21 -8.48 -11.61
N ILE A 119 0.67 -9.43 -11.30
CA ILE A 119 0.29 -10.69 -10.66
C ILE A 119 -0.31 -10.43 -9.28
N GLY A 120 0.34 -9.61 -8.44
CA GLY A 120 -0.16 -9.24 -7.12
C GLY A 120 -1.51 -8.51 -7.18
N VAL A 121 -1.68 -7.58 -8.13
CA VAL A 121 -2.93 -6.85 -8.37
C VAL A 121 -4.05 -7.80 -8.78
N GLN A 122 -3.77 -8.75 -9.68
CA GLN A 122 -4.76 -9.77 -10.09
C GLN A 122 -5.15 -10.66 -8.91
N ALA A 123 -4.19 -11.09 -8.11
CA ALA A 123 -4.47 -11.87 -6.90
C ALA A 123 -5.35 -11.11 -5.90
N ALA A 124 -5.12 -9.79 -5.75
CA ALA A 124 -5.91 -8.95 -4.87
C ALA A 124 -7.36 -8.77 -5.36
N LEU A 125 -7.57 -8.66 -6.67
CA LEU A 125 -8.90 -8.65 -7.30
C LEU A 125 -9.62 -9.99 -7.12
N ASP A 126 -8.96 -11.10 -7.40
CA ASP A 126 -9.51 -12.44 -7.29
C ASP A 126 -9.93 -12.77 -5.84
N SER A 127 -9.12 -12.34 -4.87
CA SER A 127 -9.37 -12.53 -3.44
C SER A 127 -10.33 -11.50 -2.83
N LYS A 128 -10.80 -10.52 -3.62
CA LYS A 128 -11.74 -9.46 -3.21
C LYS A 128 -11.26 -8.61 -2.02
N VAL A 129 -9.95 -8.44 -1.88
CA VAL A 129 -9.37 -7.59 -0.82
C VAL A 129 -9.21 -6.13 -1.24
N THR A 130 -9.47 -5.83 -2.51
CA THR A 130 -9.39 -4.49 -3.10
C THR A 130 -10.61 -4.18 -3.96
N ILE A 131 -10.85 -2.88 -4.21
CA ILE A 131 -11.94 -2.38 -5.07
C ILE A 131 -11.44 -2.12 -6.51
N THR A 132 -10.22 -1.59 -6.64
CA THR A 132 -9.63 -1.13 -7.92
C THR A 132 -8.37 -1.88 -8.31
N GLY A 133 -8.04 -2.98 -7.62
CA GLY A 133 -6.75 -3.65 -7.76
C GLY A 133 -5.61 -2.96 -6.99
N ALA A 134 -5.80 -1.70 -6.55
CA ALA A 134 -4.82 -0.92 -5.80
C ALA A 134 -3.44 -0.88 -6.48
N PHE A 135 -3.44 -0.65 -7.80
CA PHE A 135 -2.22 -0.66 -8.62
C PHE A 135 -1.22 0.43 -8.19
N ASP A 136 -1.72 1.63 -7.84
CA ASP A 136 -0.95 2.72 -7.23
C ASP A 136 -0.20 2.27 -5.96
N ASP A 137 -0.91 1.60 -5.07
CA ASP A 137 -0.37 1.08 -3.81
C ASP A 137 0.70 0.01 -4.06
N ALA A 138 0.44 -0.91 -4.99
CA ALA A 138 1.36 -1.96 -5.37
C ALA A 138 2.62 -1.39 -6.04
N CYS A 139 2.48 -0.37 -6.90
CA CYS A 139 3.62 0.32 -7.50
C CYS A 139 4.48 1.03 -6.46
N ALA A 140 3.88 1.82 -5.55
CA ALA A 140 4.63 2.51 -4.50
C ALA A 140 5.32 1.52 -3.54
N SER A 141 4.67 0.39 -3.23
CA SER A 141 5.21 -0.69 -2.42
C SER A 141 6.42 -1.39 -3.06
N MET A 142 6.38 -1.63 -4.37
CA MET A 142 7.41 -2.36 -5.11
C MET A 142 8.56 -1.45 -5.56
N LEU A 143 8.21 -0.30 -6.11
CA LEU A 143 9.17 0.58 -6.79
C LEU A 143 9.70 1.70 -5.89
N GLY A 144 9.00 2.02 -4.81
CA GLY A 144 9.31 3.17 -3.98
C GLY A 144 9.05 4.52 -4.67
N GLY A 145 9.37 5.59 -3.96
CA GLY A 145 9.14 6.95 -4.42
C GLY A 145 7.67 7.36 -4.39
N PHE A 146 7.38 8.47 -5.06
CA PHE A 146 6.03 8.98 -5.30
C PHE A 146 5.57 8.49 -6.66
N VAL A 147 4.45 7.76 -6.70
CA VAL A 147 3.94 7.14 -7.92
C VAL A 147 2.54 7.68 -8.23
N VAL A 148 2.30 8.09 -9.45
CA VAL A 148 1.00 8.51 -9.98
C VAL A 148 0.57 7.52 -11.06
N THR A 149 -0.65 7.01 -10.99
CA THR A 149 -1.09 5.90 -11.84
C THR A 149 -2.48 6.09 -12.43
N ASP A 150 -2.73 5.41 -13.54
CA ASP A 150 -4.08 5.04 -14.02
C ASP A 150 -4.29 3.55 -13.70
N ASN A 151 -5.03 3.25 -12.62
CA ASN A 151 -5.24 1.88 -12.17
C ASN A 151 -6.10 1.07 -13.15
N LYS A 152 -6.98 1.72 -13.91
CA LYS A 152 -7.82 1.04 -14.89
C LYS A 152 -6.99 0.49 -16.05
N LYS A 153 -5.96 1.22 -16.45
CA LYS A 153 -5.04 0.81 -17.52
C LYS A 153 -3.83 0.04 -17.00
N MET A 154 -3.61 0.04 -15.67
CA MET A 154 -2.37 -0.43 -15.04
C MET A 154 -1.14 0.28 -15.62
N GLU A 155 -1.21 1.60 -15.74
CA GLU A 155 -0.15 2.46 -16.25
C GLU A 155 0.41 3.37 -15.15
N ILE A 156 1.73 3.48 -15.08
CA ILE A 156 2.42 4.49 -14.29
C ILE A 156 2.52 5.76 -15.13
N ILE A 157 1.90 6.84 -14.66
CA ILE A 157 1.92 8.15 -15.33
C ILE A 157 3.21 8.89 -14.98
N ASN A 158 3.62 8.80 -13.70
CA ASN A 158 4.85 9.43 -13.21
C ASN A 158 5.36 8.69 -11.98
N ARG A 159 6.70 8.64 -11.82
CA ARG A 159 7.39 8.22 -10.60
C ARG A 159 8.56 9.17 -10.35
N VAL A 160 8.64 9.68 -9.14
CA VAL A 160 9.75 10.53 -8.71
C VAL A 160 10.26 10.10 -7.35
N GLU A 161 11.54 10.32 -7.11
CA GLU A 161 12.18 10.15 -5.82
C GLU A 161 12.21 11.48 -5.07
N ARG A 162 11.74 11.48 -3.85
CA ARG A 162 11.76 12.67 -2.98
C ARG A 162 12.00 12.23 -1.55
N ASP A 163 12.99 12.82 -0.91
CA ASP A 163 13.25 12.59 0.50
C ASP A 163 12.25 13.35 1.36
N SER A 164 11.62 12.65 2.27
CA SER A 164 10.76 13.23 3.29
C SER A 164 10.65 12.27 4.47
N GLU A 165 10.60 12.84 5.67
CA GLU A 165 10.16 12.09 6.85
C GLU A 165 8.66 11.88 6.79
N VAL A 166 8.19 10.82 7.41
CA VAL A 166 6.78 10.42 7.46
C VAL A 166 6.36 10.21 8.92
N LEU A 167 5.30 10.88 9.33
CA LEU A 167 4.63 10.58 10.59
C LEU A 167 3.29 9.91 10.29
N ILE A 168 2.99 8.86 11.04
CA ILE A 168 1.77 8.07 10.87
C ILE A 168 1.02 8.09 12.20
N LEU A 169 -0.24 8.50 12.18
CA LEU A 169 -1.18 8.25 13.27
C LEU A 169 -2.04 7.03 12.88
N ALA A 170 -1.86 5.92 13.59
CA ALA A 170 -2.61 4.68 13.40
C ALA A 170 -3.56 4.45 14.60
N PRO A 171 -4.86 4.84 14.50
CA PRO A 171 -5.85 4.55 15.53
C PRO A 171 -5.98 3.04 15.76
N GLU A 172 -6.36 2.63 16.96
CA GLU A 172 -6.53 1.21 17.32
C GLU A 172 -7.65 0.50 16.52
N LYS A 173 -8.62 1.28 16.04
CA LYS A 173 -9.73 0.77 15.23
C LYS A 173 -9.22 0.22 13.89
N LYS A 174 -9.55 -1.02 13.58
CA LYS A 174 -9.26 -1.63 12.27
C LYS A 174 -10.39 -1.36 11.28
N VAL A 175 -10.05 -1.02 10.04
CA VAL A 175 -11.01 -0.83 8.93
C VAL A 175 -10.51 -1.56 7.69
N PHE A 176 -11.31 -2.51 7.21
CA PHE A 176 -10.98 -3.28 6.00
C PHE A 176 -11.53 -2.61 4.74
N SER A 177 -10.72 -2.54 3.69
CA SER A 177 -11.09 -1.89 2.42
C SER A 177 -12.33 -2.50 1.76
N SER A 178 -12.56 -3.81 1.96
CA SER A 178 -13.75 -4.52 1.45
C SER A 178 -15.07 -4.00 2.02
N GLY A 179 -15.06 -3.37 3.20
CA GLY A 179 -16.23 -2.75 3.83
C GLY A 179 -16.47 -1.29 3.44
N THR A 180 -15.66 -0.72 2.53
CA THR A 180 -15.73 0.69 2.18
C THR A 180 -16.99 1.05 1.40
N ASN A 181 -17.62 2.18 1.75
CA ASN A 181 -18.77 2.70 1.02
C ASN A 181 -18.34 3.35 -0.31
N VAL A 182 -18.23 2.51 -1.34
CA VAL A 182 -17.84 2.92 -2.70
C VAL A 182 -18.79 3.96 -3.29
N THR A 183 -20.08 3.85 -3.00
CA THR A 183 -21.10 4.78 -3.51
C THR A 183 -20.83 6.20 -3.03
N ARG A 184 -20.55 6.38 -1.74
CA ARG A 184 -20.18 7.70 -1.19
C ARG A 184 -18.87 8.22 -1.79
N SER A 185 -17.87 7.35 -1.96
CA SER A 185 -16.60 7.74 -2.58
C SER A 185 -16.79 8.22 -4.02
N ARG A 186 -17.71 7.61 -4.79
CA ARG A 186 -18.01 8.06 -6.16
C ARG A 186 -18.64 9.45 -6.24
N LEU A 187 -19.39 9.88 -5.22
CA LEU A 187 -19.98 11.22 -5.18
C LEU A 187 -18.93 12.34 -5.20
N ILE A 188 -17.75 12.11 -4.64
CA ILE A 188 -16.67 13.10 -4.58
C ILE A 188 -15.72 13.03 -5.80
N GLY A 189 -15.97 12.16 -6.78
CA GLY A 189 -15.05 11.85 -7.88
C GLY A 189 -14.54 13.07 -8.65
N ARG A 190 -15.41 14.08 -8.94
CA ARG A 190 -15.01 15.31 -9.63
C ARG A 190 -13.94 16.11 -8.89
N TRP A 191 -14.01 16.16 -7.56
CA TRP A 191 -13.05 16.87 -6.72
C TRP A 191 -11.76 16.06 -6.54
N VAL A 192 -11.88 14.72 -6.44
CA VAL A 192 -10.71 13.83 -6.44
C VAL A 192 -9.94 13.93 -7.76
N GLU A 193 -10.63 14.09 -8.91
CA GLU A 193 -9.98 14.34 -10.19
C GLU A 193 -9.20 15.67 -10.21
N MET A 194 -9.68 16.70 -9.50
CA MET A 194 -8.92 17.95 -9.35
C MET A 194 -7.65 17.73 -8.51
N ALA A 195 -7.78 17.03 -7.38
CA ALA A 195 -6.63 16.69 -6.55
C ALA A 195 -5.62 15.81 -7.32
N TYR A 196 -6.10 14.85 -8.13
CA TYR A 196 -5.25 14.02 -8.98
C TYR A 196 -4.43 14.84 -10.00
N LYS A 197 -5.01 15.88 -10.59
CA LYS A 197 -4.28 16.78 -11.50
C LYS A 197 -3.13 17.50 -10.80
N GLU A 198 -3.32 17.88 -9.53
CA GLU A 198 -2.23 18.45 -8.73
C GLU A 198 -1.11 17.41 -8.52
N ALA A 199 -1.46 16.15 -8.17
CA ALA A 199 -0.47 15.09 -8.05
C ALA A 199 0.28 14.82 -9.36
N ALA A 200 -0.44 14.80 -10.50
CA ALA A 200 0.16 14.60 -11.81
C ALA A 200 1.07 15.78 -12.24
N ALA A 201 0.81 16.99 -11.71
CA ALA A 201 1.65 18.17 -11.90
C ALA A 201 2.84 18.24 -10.91
N GLY A 202 2.97 17.26 -9.98
CA GLY A 202 4.05 17.23 -8.99
C GLY A 202 3.76 17.97 -7.68
N ASN A 203 2.55 18.51 -7.50
CA ASN A 203 2.11 19.21 -6.28
C ASN A 203 1.55 18.19 -5.28
N TYR A 204 2.40 17.26 -4.83
CA TYR A 204 1.99 16.08 -4.05
C TYR A 204 1.39 16.43 -2.70
N GLU A 205 1.98 17.35 -1.96
CA GLU A 205 1.53 17.77 -0.63
C GLU A 205 0.12 18.37 -0.69
N LYS A 206 -0.10 19.28 -1.64
CA LYS A 206 -1.41 19.88 -1.90
C LYS A 206 -2.45 18.85 -2.29
N ALA A 207 -2.09 17.94 -3.21
CA ALA A 207 -2.94 16.86 -3.68
C ALA A 207 -3.35 15.94 -2.52
N MET A 208 -2.38 15.57 -1.70
CA MET A 208 -2.55 14.71 -0.54
C MET A 208 -3.54 15.29 0.48
N THR A 209 -3.38 16.57 0.83
CA THR A 209 -4.26 17.24 1.80
C THR A 209 -5.68 17.41 1.26
N LEU A 210 -5.84 17.79 -0.02
CA LEU A 210 -7.16 17.84 -0.65
C LEU A 210 -7.84 16.46 -0.64
N ASN A 211 -7.11 15.40 -1.02
CA ASN A 211 -7.61 14.02 -0.95
C ASN A 211 -8.02 13.64 0.47
N GLY A 212 -7.22 14.02 1.47
CA GLY A 212 -7.50 13.75 2.88
C GLY A 212 -8.85 14.31 3.34
N PHE A 213 -9.11 15.59 3.08
CA PHE A 213 -10.40 16.21 3.41
C PHE A 213 -11.57 15.55 2.70
N LEU A 214 -11.42 15.27 1.39
CA LEU A 214 -12.46 14.64 0.59
C LEU A 214 -12.82 13.25 1.10
N TYR A 215 -11.81 12.42 1.41
CA TYR A 215 -12.06 11.06 1.88
C TYR A 215 -12.45 11.00 3.36
N CYS A 216 -12.02 11.91 4.21
CA CYS A 216 -12.59 12.06 5.56
C CYS A 216 -14.10 12.31 5.48
N ALA A 217 -14.53 13.24 4.63
CA ALA A 217 -15.96 13.53 4.44
C ALA A 217 -16.72 12.32 3.86
N ALA A 218 -16.18 11.66 2.83
CA ALA A 218 -16.84 10.54 2.16
C ALA A 218 -16.98 9.31 3.07
N LEU A 219 -15.94 9.01 3.88
CA LEU A 219 -15.87 7.80 4.69
C LEU A 219 -16.26 8.01 6.16
N GLY A 220 -16.53 9.26 6.57
CA GLY A 220 -16.96 9.59 7.93
C GLY A 220 -15.84 9.57 8.96
N PHE A 221 -14.61 9.92 8.55
CA PHE A 221 -13.48 10.13 9.45
C PHE A 221 -13.35 11.58 9.88
N SER A 222 -12.72 11.81 11.03
CA SER A 222 -12.43 13.15 11.52
C SER A 222 -11.41 13.85 10.63
N THR A 223 -11.59 15.16 10.42
CA THR A 223 -10.58 16.00 9.78
C THR A 223 -9.59 16.60 10.79
N GLU A 224 -9.80 16.40 12.09
CA GLU A 224 -8.97 16.98 13.15
C GLU A 224 -7.48 16.62 13.03
N PRO A 225 -7.08 15.34 12.72
CA PRO A 225 -5.67 15.03 12.51
C PRO A 225 -5.03 15.82 11.38
N ILE A 226 -5.81 16.16 10.33
CA ILE A 226 -5.34 16.98 9.22
C ILE A 226 -5.20 18.43 9.67
N MET A 227 -6.21 18.96 10.37
CA MET A 227 -6.20 20.35 10.82
C MET A 227 -5.03 20.67 11.76
N VAL A 228 -4.76 19.81 12.73
CA VAL A 228 -3.62 20.03 13.64
C VAL A 228 -2.27 19.91 12.94
N ALA A 229 -2.16 19.08 11.90
CA ALA A 229 -0.95 19.01 11.08
C ALA A 229 -0.72 20.29 10.27
N LEU A 230 -1.79 20.87 9.69
CA LEU A 230 -1.72 22.16 9.01
C LEU A 230 -1.32 23.29 9.96
N VAL A 231 -1.85 23.30 11.20
CA VAL A 231 -1.43 24.28 12.25
C VAL A 231 0.05 24.13 12.58
N ALA A 232 0.60 22.91 12.56
CA ALA A 232 2.02 22.67 12.74
C ALA A 232 2.89 23.09 11.54
N GLY A 233 2.27 23.51 10.43
CA GLY A 233 2.94 23.93 9.19
C GLY A 233 3.21 22.80 8.19
N ILE A 234 2.56 21.64 8.36
CA ILE A 234 2.70 20.49 7.44
C ILE A 234 1.63 20.61 6.35
N GLU A 235 2.07 20.69 5.09
CA GLU A 235 1.16 20.83 3.94
C GLU A 235 0.70 19.49 3.36
N GLY A 236 1.50 18.43 3.52
CA GLY A 236 1.20 17.09 2.99
C GLY A 236 0.65 16.17 4.06
N VAL A 237 -0.67 16.14 4.27
CA VAL A 237 -1.32 15.29 5.28
C VAL A 237 -2.63 14.71 4.77
N SER A 238 -2.87 13.42 4.98
CA SER A 238 -4.07 12.74 4.46
C SER A 238 -4.50 11.55 5.32
N LEU A 239 -5.80 11.24 5.24
CA LEU A 239 -6.29 9.90 5.53
C LEU A 239 -5.64 8.92 4.53
N SER A 240 -5.01 7.86 5.00
CA SER A 240 -4.36 6.88 4.14
C SER A 240 -5.31 5.77 3.69
N GLY A 241 -5.48 5.59 2.39
CA GLY A 241 -6.38 4.59 1.81
C GLY A 241 -7.82 4.77 2.27
N THR A 242 -8.38 3.68 2.80
CA THR A 242 -9.72 3.67 3.40
C THR A 242 -9.70 3.98 4.90
N GLY A 243 -8.56 4.43 5.41
CA GLY A 243 -8.34 4.69 6.82
C GLY A 243 -8.11 3.41 7.65
N PRO A 244 -8.07 3.53 8.97
CA PRO A 244 -8.22 4.76 9.74
C PRO A 244 -6.93 5.57 9.94
N ALA A 245 -5.77 5.13 9.44
CA ALA A 245 -4.53 5.86 9.65
C ALA A 245 -4.46 7.16 8.85
N TYR A 246 -3.75 8.12 9.43
CA TYR A 246 -3.34 9.36 8.77
C TYR A 246 -1.84 9.35 8.56
N THR A 247 -1.39 9.92 7.45
CA THR A 247 0.02 10.09 7.13
C THR A 247 0.32 11.57 6.91
N ALA A 248 1.45 12.03 7.41
CA ALA A 248 1.96 13.39 7.22
C ALA A 248 3.40 13.32 6.68
N LEU A 249 3.69 14.15 5.69
CA LEU A 249 5.01 14.35 5.09
C LEU A 249 5.60 15.66 5.59
N GLY A 250 6.84 15.67 6.01
CA GLY A 250 7.47 16.91 6.49
C GLY A 250 8.95 16.76 6.78
N THR A 251 9.54 17.88 7.19
CA THR A 251 10.91 17.87 7.73
C THR A 251 10.90 17.34 9.18
N PRO A 252 12.05 16.88 9.71
CA PRO A 252 12.14 16.45 11.09
C PRO A 252 11.55 17.46 12.08
N GLU A 253 11.83 18.75 11.89
CA GLU A 253 11.43 19.83 12.80
C GLU A 253 9.90 20.06 12.80
N LEU A 254 9.24 19.87 11.66
CA LEU A 254 7.77 19.98 11.57
C LEU A 254 7.09 18.77 12.20
N LEU A 255 7.65 17.57 11.96
CA LEU A 255 7.11 16.35 12.56
C LEU A 255 7.33 16.31 14.07
N ASP A 256 8.43 16.85 14.60
CA ASP A 256 8.67 17.00 16.03
C ASP A 256 7.62 17.86 16.73
N LYS A 257 7.03 18.84 16.03
CA LYS A 257 5.91 19.63 16.53
C LYS A 257 4.59 18.86 16.51
N LEU A 258 4.37 18.04 15.46
CA LEU A 258 3.12 17.31 15.28
C LEU A 258 3.03 16.05 16.15
N GLU A 259 4.13 15.32 16.33
CA GLU A 259 4.16 14.02 17.01
C GLU A 259 3.54 14.05 18.42
N PRO A 260 3.85 15.03 19.30
CA PRO A 260 3.22 15.13 20.63
C PRO A 260 1.70 15.38 20.53
N VAL A 261 1.24 16.07 19.50
CA VAL A 261 -0.18 16.37 19.31
C VAL A 261 -0.92 15.10 18.88
N TRP A 262 -0.41 14.42 17.87
CA TRP A 262 -1.00 13.15 17.39
C TRP A 262 -0.96 12.04 18.46
N SER A 263 0.09 11.99 19.29
CA SER A 263 0.17 11.02 20.40
C SER A 263 -0.94 11.15 21.44
N ARG A 264 -1.56 12.36 21.57
CA ARG A 264 -2.70 12.60 22.46
C ARG A 264 -4.06 12.28 21.82
N MET A 265 -4.10 12.04 20.52
CA MET A 265 -5.34 11.73 19.79
C MET A 265 -5.78 10.26 19.88
N GLY A 266 -4.94 9.44 20.51
CA GLY A 266 -5.17 8.00 20.67
C GLY A 266 -4.69 7.18 19.47
N GLY A 267 -4.26 5.95 19.74
CA GLY A 267 -3.63 5.08 18.77
C GLY A 267 -2.09 5.11 18.83
N LYS A 268 -1.46 4.46 17.88
CA LYS A 268 -0.01 4.38 17.75
C LYS A 268 0.49 5.46 16.80
N VAL A 269 1.46 6.24 17.23
CA VAL A 269 2.22 7.13 16.35
C VAL A 269 3.49 6.42 15.91
N ILE A 270 3.76 6.41 14.60
CA ILE A 270 4.90 5.74 14.00
C ILE A 270 5.65 6.77 13.16
N ARG A 271 6.95 6.91 13.43
CA ARG A 271 7.84 7.72 12.60
C ARG A 271 8.60 6.82 11.65
N THR A 272 8.65 7.19 10.40
CA THR A 272 9.36 6.50 9.33
C THR A 272 9.78 7.53 8.27
N ARG A 273 10.18 7.08 7.10
CA ARG A 273 10.56 7.95 5.97
C ARG A 273 10.00 7.42 4.68
N VAL A 274 10.04 8.25 3.65
CA VAL A 274 9.76 7.81 2.29
C VAL A 274 10.82 6.80 1.87
N ASN A 275 10.37 5.66 1.36
CA ASN A 275 11.23 4.69 0.71
C ASN A 275 11.28 5.02 -0.77
N ASN A 276 12.44 5.44 -1.28
CA ASN A 276 12.65 5.80 -2.68
C ASN A 276 13.14 4.65 -3.55
N THR A 277 13.80 3.66 -2.95
CA THR A 277 14.50 2.59 -3.69
C THR A 277 13.60 1.42 -4.05
N GLY A 278 12.47 1.27 -3.33
CA GLY A 278 11.62 0.10 -3.51
C GLY A 278 12.31 -1.20 -3.07
N VAL A 279 11.82 -2.30 -3.60
CA VAL A 279 12.44 -3.61 -3.42
C VAL A 279 13.61 -3.70 -4.38
N ALA A 280 14.81 -4.01 -3.87
CA ALA A 280 15.92 -4.36 -4.74
C ALA A 280 15.47 -5.53 -5.65
N PRO A 281 15.68 -5.47 -6.97
CA PRO A 281 15.38 -6.61 -7.80
C PRO A 281 16.13 -7.81 -7.22
N CYS A 282 15.44 -8.92 -6.99
CA CYS A 282 16.11 -10.21 -6.78
C CYS A 282 16.84 -10.49 -8.08
N LEU A 283 18.09 -10.00 -8.15
CA LEU A 283 18.98 -10.11 -9.29
C LEU A 283 19.57 -11.52 -9.35
#